data_10abe155b0fa65abae1f76cabc397627
#
_entry.id   10abe155b0fa65abae1f76cabc397627
#
_cell.length_a   1.000
_cell.length_b   1.000
_cell.length_c   1.000
_cell.angle_alpha   90.00
_cell.angle_beta   90.00
_cell.angle_gamma   90.00
#
_symmetry.space_group_name_H-M   'P 1'
#
loop_
_entity.id
_entity.type
_entity.pdbx_description
1 polymer ?
#
loop_
_entity_poly.entity_id
_entity_poly.type
_entity_poly.pdbx_seq_one_letter_code
_entity_poly.pdbx_strand_id
1 'polypeptide(L)'
;MEKFDIYLHSPEFIYICNESFDIYYKKDIGIKEEKIVFIGDYKEGKNKIGDSTRFYNLKGKIILPGFIDPHTHPVYSDDRILEFEERLLGKKYLELLKEERGILYTVKKTREKSKESLKKIVKERLRKFLEHGTLTIEAKTGYGLSVAEEIKHLEILYELKKELPLDI
;
A
#
# COMPACT_ATOMS: atom_id res chain seq x y z
N MET A 1 -7.04 -32.36 -15.83
CA MET A 1 -6.72 -31.78 -14.52
C MET A 1 -6.60 -30.28 -14.72
N GLU A 2 -7.28 -29.48 -13.92
CA GLU A 2 -7.31 -28.03 -14.06
C GLU A 2 -5.93 -27.44 -13.76
N LYS A 3 -5.48 -26.48 -14.59
CA LYS A 3 -4.15 -25.88 -14.51
C LYS A 3 -4.17 -24.62 -13.67
N PHE A 4 -3.05 -24.30 -13.01
CA PHE A 4 -2.88 -23.03 -12.29
C PHE A 4 -2.76 -21.86 -13.26
N ASP A 5 -3.26 -20.70 -12.87
CA ASP A 5 -3.03 -19.43 -13.57
C ASP A 5 -1.67 -18.86 -13.21
N ILE A 6 -1.28 -18.98 -11.93
CA ILE A 6 0.01 -18.54 -11.41
C ILE A 6 0.61 -19.66 -10.56
N TYR A 7 1.91 -19.87 -10.70
CA TYR A 7 2.68 -20.77 -9.85
C TYR A 7 3.90 -20.07 -9.26
N LEU A 8 3.96 -20.04 -7.93
CA LEU A 8 5.04 -19.45 -7.16
C LEU A 8 5.94 -20.57 -6.64
N HIS A 9 7.15 -20.66 -7.18
CA HIS A 9 8.07 -21.77 -6.96
C HIS A 9 9.22 -21.41 -6.02
N SER A 10 9.50 -22.29 -5.05
CA SER A 10 10.71 -22.29 -4.24
C SER A 10 10.97 -21.01 -3.42
N PRO A 11 9.97 -20.41 -2.74
CA PRO A 11 10.28 -19.40 -1.73
C PRO A 11 11.04 -20.05 -0.57
N GLU A 12 11.81 -19.25 0.16
CA GLU A 12 12.50 -19.73 1.37
C GLU A 12 11.48 -20.18 2.42
N PHE A 13 10.44 -19.36 2.60
CA PHE A 13 9.27 -19.72 3.40
C PHE A 13 8.04 -18.89 3.05
N ILE A 14 6.87 -19.37 3.48
CA ILE A 14 5.58 -18.73 3.40
C ILE A 14 5.08 -18.54 4.82
N TYR A 15 4.77 -17.31 5.19
CA TYR A 15 4.20 -16.96 6.48
C TYR A 15 2.67 -16.86 6.35
N ILE A 16 1.93 -17.63 7.15
CA ILE A 16 0.47 -17.81 6.96
C ILE A 16 -0.34 -16.86 7.85
N CYS A 17 0.11 -16.03 8.64
CA CYS A 17 -0.66 -15.07 9.47
C CYS A 17 -2.00 -15.62 10.01
N ASN A 18 -2.06 -16.91 10.36
CA ASN A 18 -3.17 -17.52 11.07
C ASN A 18 -2.97 -17.42 12.59
N GLU A 19 -3.91 -17.92 13.39
CA GLU A 19 -3.82 -17.89 14.86
C GLU A 19 -2.55 -18.55 15.41
N SER A 20 -2.04 -19.57 14.71
CA SER A 20 -0.83 -20.32 15.09
C SER A 20 0.47 -19.70 14.56
N PHE A 21 0.37 -18.66 13.71
CA PHE A 21 1.53 -18.05 13.05
C PHE A 21 2.40 -19.06 12.27
N ASP A 22 1.77 -19.99 11.57
CA ASP A 22 2.45 -21.06 10.87
C ASP A 22 3.40 -20.56 9.78
N ILE A 23 4.55 -21.24 9.67
CA ILE A 23 5.53 -20.99 8.62
C ILE A 23 5.73 -22.26 7.81
N TYR A 24 5.52 -22.19 6.51
CA TYR A 24 5.77 -23.28 5.58
C TYR A 24 7.09 -23.05 4.85
N TYR A 25 8.07 -23.88 5.12
CA TYR A 25 9.37 -23.79 4.48
C TYR A 25 9.39 -24.53 3.14
N LYS A 26 9.97 -23.90 2.10
CA LYS A 26 10.21 -24.47 0.78
C LYS A 26 8.97 -25.12 0.15
N LYS A 27 7.80 -24.54 0.41
CA LYS A 27 6.56 -24.96 -0.25
C LYS A 27 6.23 -24.01 -1.39
N ASP A 28 5.62 -24.55 -2.44
CA ASP A 28 5.14 -23.81 -3.60
C ASP A 28 3.69 -23.40 -3.41
N ILE A 29 3.28 -22.34 -4.12
CA ILE A 29 1.88 -21.89 -4.14
C ILE A 29 1.34 -21.99 -5.58
N GLY A 30 0.16 -22.59 -5.74
CA GLY A 30 -0.64 -22.58 -6.96
C GLY A 30 -1.86 -21.70 -6.78
N ILE A 31 -2.07 -20.78 -7.72
CA ILE A 31 -3.20 -19.85 -7.73
C ILE A 31 -4.06 -20.13 -8.96
N LYS A 32 -5.37 -20.17 -8.75
CA LYS A 32 -6.40 -20.31 -9.78
C LYS A 32 -7.56 -19.38 -9.49
N GLU A 33 -8.01 -18.62 -10.50
CA GLU A 33 -9.14 -17.67 -10.35
C GLU A 33 -8.98 -16.76 -9.11
N GLU A 34 -7.78 -16.15 -8.98
CA GLU A 34 -7.41 -15.22 -7.90
C GLU A 34 -7.39 -15.84 -6.48
N LYS A 35 -7.49 -17.18 -6.39
CA LYS A 35 -7.47 -17.90 -5.11
C LYS A 35 -6.25 -18.79 -5.00
N ILE A 36 -5.68 -18.88 -3.80
CA ILE A 36 -4.69 -19.90 -3.47
C ILE A 36 -5.43 -21.23 -3.38
N VAL A 37 -5.12 -22.15 -4.31
CA VAL A 37 -5.75 -23.48 -4.39
C VAL A 37 -4.77 -24.61 -4.09
N PHE A 38 -3.51 -24.28 -3.91
CA PHE A 38 -2.46 -25.24 -3.59
C PHE A 38 -1.34 -24.58 -2.78
N ILE A 39 -0.93 -25.23 -1.70
CA ILE A 39 0.34 -25.01 -0.99
C ILE A 39 0.92 -26.40 -0.73
N GLY A 40 2.12 -26.67 -1.26
CA GLY A 40 2.70 -28.01 -1.14
C GLY A 40 4.05 -28.14 -1.84
N ASP A 41 4.51 -29.38 -1.97
CA ASP A 41 5.79 -29.69 -2.62
C ASP A 41 5.68 -29.57 -4.16
N TYR A 42 6.78 -29.15 -4.81
CA TYR A 42 6.84 -29.08 -6.27
C TYR A 42 6.38 -30.35 -6.97
N LYS A 43 6.77 -31.53 -6.43
CA LYS A 43 6.40 -32.83 -7.00
C LYS A 43 4.89 -33.04 -7.12
N GLU A 44 4.12 -32.47 -6.20
CA GLU A 44 2.65 -32.57 -6.15
C GLU A 44 2.00 -31.53 -7.07
N GLY A 45 2.56 -30.32 -7.14
CA GLY A 45 2.01 -29.21 -7.92
C GLY A 45 2.38 -29.21 -9.40
N LYS A 46 3.54 -29.75 -9.78
CA LYS A 46 4.11 -29.64 -11.14
C LYS A 46 3.18 -30.09 -12.26
N ASN A 47 2.37 -31.12 -12.03
CA ASN A 47 1.44 -31.66 -13.03
C ASN A 47 0.26 -30.71 -13.35
N LYS A 48 0.05 -29.68 -12.51
CA LYS A 48 -0.95 -28.62 -12.71
C LYS A 48 -0.36 -27.35 -13.31
N ILE A 49 0.93 -27.33 -13.61
CA ILE A 49 1.57 -26.28 -14.38
C ILE A 49 1.30 -26.57 -15.88
N GLY A 50 0.88 -25.56 -16.63
CA GLY A 50 0.61 -25.65 -18.05
C GLY A 50 1.27 -24.50 -18.81
N ASP A 51 1.17 -24.52 -20.15
CA ASP A 51 1.80 -23.51 -21.01
C ASP A 51 1.30 -22.08 -20.74
N SER A 52 0.05 -21.96 -20.26
CA SER A 52 -0.54 -20.66 -19.89
C SER A 52 -0.26 -20.23 -18.44
N THR A 53 0.37 -21.10 -17.63
CA THR A 53 0.67 -20.79 -16.23
C THR A 53 1.81 -19.77 -16.13
N ARG A 54 1.56 -18.62 -15.48
CA ARG A 54 2.63 -17.69 -15.15
C ARG A 54 3.47 -18.26 -14.02
N PHE A 55 4.71 -18.61 -14.33
CA PHE A 55 5.64 -19.25 -13.40
C PHE A 55 6.63 -18.23 -12.83
N TYR A 56 6.71 -18.12 -11.51
CA TYR A 56 7.66 -17.24 -10.82
C TYR A 56 8.59 -18.07 -9.93
N ASN A 57 9.90 -17.97 -10.18
CA ASN A 57 10.91 -18.54 -9.29
C ASN A 57 11.22 -17.53 -8.19
N LEU A 58 10.92 -17.91 -6.95
CA LEU A 58 11.06 -17.06 -5.75
C LEU A 58 12.22 -17.48 -4.86
N LYS A 59 13.21 -18.18 -5.40
CA LYS A 59 14.42 -18.55 -4.65
C LYS A 59 15.05 -17.32 -3.99
N GLY A 60 15.36 -17.41 -2.69
CA GLY A 60 15.89 -16.30 -1.89
C GLY A 60 14.84 -15.26 -1.48
N LYS A 61 13.56 -15.48 -1.75
CA LYS A 61 12.45 -14.62 -1.37
C LYS A 61 11.54 -15.31 -0.35
N ILE A 62 10.83 -14.50 0.41
CA ILE A 62 9.76 -14.95 1.32
C ILE A 62 8.40 -14.49 0.80
N ILE A 63 7.36 -15.20 1.21
CA ILE A 63 5.98 -14.83 0.90
C ILE A 63 5.28 -14.45 2.20
N LEU A 64 4.65 -13.30 2.19
CA LEU A 64 3.81 -12.78 3.27
C LEU A 64 2.45 -12.38 2.70
N PRO A 65 1.37 -12.39 3.49
CA PRO A 65 0.16 -11.65 3.16
C PRO A 65 0.48 -10.17 2.96
N GLY A 66 -0.24 -9.50 2.08
CA GLY A 66 -0.12 -8.05 1.92
C GLY A 66 -0.43 -7.33 3.22
N PHE A 67 0.34 -6.28 3.53
CA PHE A 67 0.11 -5.48 4.72
C PHE A 67 -1.18 -4.67 4.60
N ILE A 68 -1.84 -4.47 5.75
CA ILE A 68 -3.02 -3.62 5.88
C ILE A 68 -2.62 -2.43 6.77
N ASP A 69 -2.79 -1.22 6.25
CA ASP A 69 -2.65 0.00 7.04
C ASP A 69 -4.05 0.48 7.47
N PRO A 70 -4.41 0.34 8.74
CA PRO A 70 -5.77 0.62 9.23
C PRO A 70 -6.04 2.10 9.44
N HIS A 71 -5.07 3.00 9.26
CA HIS A 71 -5.28 4.44 9.44
C HIS A 71 -4.19 5.28 8.78
N THR A 72 -4.54 5.93 7.68
CA THR A 72 -3.63 6.85 7.00
C THR A 72 -4.35 8.06 6.40
N HIS A 73 -3.64 9.18 6.27
CA HIS A 73 -4.13 10.41 5.61
C HIS A 73 -3.28 10.70 4.37
N PRO A 74 -3.51 10.03 3.23
CA PRO A 74 -2.61 10.16 2.08
C PRO A 74 -2.83 11.43 1.25
N VAL A 75 -3.94 12.16 1.46
CA VAL A 75 -4.31 13.32 0.62
C VAL A 75 -3.81 14.61 1.24
N TYR A 76 -2.59 14.98 0.89
CA TYR A 76 -1.99 16.30 1.18
C TYR A 76 -0.91 16.62 0.15
N SER A 77 -0.53 17.91 0.01
CA SER A 77 0.43 18.32 -1.01
C SER A 77 1.87 18.34 -0.51
N ASP A 78 2.18 19.20 0.43
CA ASP A 78 3.55 19.49 0.82
C ASP A 78 3.89 18.85 2.19
N ASP A 79 5.14 18.41 2.33
CA ASP A 79 5.67 17.91 3.60
C ASP A 79 6.10 19.05 4.54
N ARG A 80 6.53 18.67 5.72
CA ARG A 80 6.99 19.59 6.76
C ARG A 80 8.41 19.26 7.23
N ILE A 81 9.28 18.87 6.29
CA ILE A 81 10.66 18.44 6.59
C ILE A 81 11.42 19.57 7.29
N LEU A 82 11.34 20.80 6.79
CA LEU A 82 12.01 21.95 7.41
C LEU A 82 11.51 22.22 8.83
N GLU A 83 10.20 22.05 9.06
CA GLU A 83 9.63 22.17 10.40
C GLU A 83 10.14 21.07 11.33
N PHE A 84 10.30 19.87 10.82
CA PHE A 84 10.87 18.74 11.57
C PHE A 84 12.32 19.02 11.97
N GLU A 85 13.15 19.55 11.07
CA GLU A 85 14.52 19.95 11.34
C GLU A 85 14.60 21.03 12.42
N GLU A 86 13.78 22.09 12.32
CA GLU A 86 13.72 23.15 13.34
C GLU A 86 13.33 22.62 14.73
N ARG A 87 12.42 21.65 14.78
CA ARG A 87 12.04 20.96 16.03
C ARG A 87 13.20 20.16 16.63
N LEU A 88 13.99 19.49 15.80
CA LEU A 88 15.20 18.80 16.25
C LEU A 88 16.23 19.80 16.82
N LEU A 89 16.27 21.02 16.31
CA LEU A 89 17.08 22.10 16.82
C LEU A 89 16.50 22.80 18.07
N GLY A 90 15.37 22.30 18.60
CA GLY A 90 14.77 22.74 19.87
C GLY A 90 13.62 23.75 19.74
N LYS A 91 13.19 24.09 18.53
CA LYS A 91 12.03 25.00 18.36
C LYS A 91 10.74 24.31 18.84
N LYS A 92 9.97 25.02 19.66
CA LYS A 92 8.74 24.47 20.23
C LYS A 92 7.59 24.48 19.22
N TYR A 93 6.73 23.46 19.29
CA TYR A 93 5.58 23.33 18.40
C TYR A 93 4.64 24.56 18.42
N LEU A 94 4.43 25.16 19.61
CA LEU A 94 3.62 26.37 19.74
C LEU A 94 4.21 27.60 19.05
N GLU A 95 5.53 27.67 18.90
CA GLU A 95 6.20 28.73 18.15
C GLU A 95 5.95 28.58 16.65
N LEU A 96 6.02 27.33 16.15
CA LEU A 96 5.71 27.01 14.76
C LEU A 96 4.24 27.32 14.41
N LEU A 97 3.30 27.03 15.32
CA LEU A 97 1.89 27.37 15.10
C LEU A 97 1.64 28.88 14.96
N LYS A 98 2.35 29.70 15.73
CA LYS A 98 2.25 31.17 15.63
C LYS A 98 2.76 31.71 14.29
N GLU A 99 3.64 30.96 13.61
CA GLU A 99 4.19 31.27 12.29
C GLU A 99 3.33 30.71 11.14
N GLU A 100 2.06 30.35 11.40
CA GLU A 100 1.15 29.68 10.44
C GLU A 100 1.71 28.35 9.90
N ARG A 101 2.54 27.68 10.66
CA ARG A 101 3.12 26.37 10.36
C ARG A 101 2.30 25.25 11.00
N GLY A 102 2.80 24.05 10.96
CA GLY A 102 2.07 22.89 11.47
C GLY A 102 0.97 22.45 10.52
N ILE A 103 -0.13 21.95 11.07
CA ILE A 103 -1.24 21.43 10.29
C ILE A 103 -1.87 22.48 9.37
N LEU A 104 -1.93 23.75 9.80
CA LEU A 104 -2.52 24.82 9.00
C LEU A 104 -1.73 25.11 7.73
N TYR A 105 -0.41 24.99 7.77
CA TYR A 105 0.42 25.06 6.56
C TYR A 105 0.04 23.95 5.56
N THR A 106 -0.03 22.71 6.03
CA THR A 106 -0.42 21.57 5.17
C THR A 106 -1.81 21.77 4.57
N VAL A 107 -2.78 22.23 5.36
CA VAL A 107 -4.14 22.53 4.88
C VAL A 107 -4.11 23.60 3.80
N LYS A 108 -3.44 24.73 4.04
CA LYS A 108 -3.31 25.84 3.07
C LYS A 108 -2.71 25.34 1.75
N LYS A 109 -1.57 24.64 1.83
CA LYS A 109 -0.87 24.12 0.65
C LYS A 109 -1.68 23.09 -0.13
N THR A 110 -2.43 22.25 0.57
CA THR A 110 -3.31 21.25 -0.06
C THR A 110 -4.47 21.91 -0.80
N ARG A 111 -5.11 22.91 -0.20
CA ARG A 111 -6.20 23.66 -0.82
C ARG A 111 -5.77 24.48 -2.05
N GLU A 112 -4.53 24.98 -2.07
CA GLU A 112 -3.95 25.70 -3.22
C GLU A 112 -3.79 24.83 -4.47
N LYS A 113 -3.81 23.49 -4.33
CA LYS A 113 -3.64 22.58 -5.47
C LYS A 113 -4.95 22.29 -6.19
N SER A 114 -4.87 22.24 -7.52
CA SER A 114 -5.98 21.69 -8.31
C SER A 114 -6.17 20.20 -8.00
N LYS A 115 -7.37 19.67 -8.27
CA LYS A 115 -7.68 18.26 -8.11
C LYS A 115 -6.69 17.36 -8.86
N GLU A 116 -6.38 17.71 -10.11
CA GLU A 116 -5.47 16.96 -10.98
C GLU A 116 -4.03 16.96 -10.44
N SER A 117 -3.55 18.10 -9.96
CA SER A 117 -2.22 18.23 -9.38
C SER A 117 -2.11 17.44 -8.09
N LEU A 118 -3.11 17.56 -7.22
CA LEU A 118 -3.15 16.81 -5.94
C LEU A 118 -3.27 15.30 -6.19
N LYS A 119 -4.09 14.88 -7.15
CA LYS A 119 -4.23 13.47 -7.54
C LYS A 119 -2.89 12.86 -7.97
N LYS A 120 -2.07 13.57 -8.73
CA LYS A 120 -0.73 13.09 -9.13
C LYS A 120 0.16 12.85 -7.92
N ILE A 121 0.19 13.80 -6.98
CA ILE A 121 0.99 13.69 -5.75
C ILE A 121 0.52 12.48 -4.91
N VAL A 122 -0.79 12.34 -4.74
CA VAL A 122 -1.37 11.24 -3.97
C VAL A 122 -1.10 9.89 -4.65
N LYS A 123 -1.21 9.82 -5.98
CA LYS A 123 -0.90 8.59 -6.75
C LYS A 123 0.51 8.10 -6.51
N GLU A 124 1.51 9.00 -6.57
CA GLU A 124 2.91 8.62 -6.30
C GLU A 124 3.12 8.18 -4.84
N ARG A 125 2.43 8.81 -3.91
CA ARG A 125 2.45 8.40 -2.50
C ARG A 125 1.84 7.01 -2.30
N LEU A 126 0.70 6.73 -2.91
CA LEU A 126 0.04 5.42 -2.84
C LEU A 126 0.87 4.31 -3.50
N ARG A 127 1.63 4.61 -4.55
CA ARG A 127 2.57 3.64 -5.13
C ARG A 127 3.64 3.20 -4.14
N LYS A 128 4.11 4.11 -3.27
CA LYS A 128 5.08 3.75 -2.22
C LYS A 128 4.50 2.77 -1.20
N PHE A 129 3.20 2.81 -0.91
CA PHE A 129 2.56 1.78 -0.09
C PHE A 129 2.73 0.40 -0.73
N LEU A 130 2.43 0.28 -2.03
CA LEU A 130 2.62 -0.97 -2.79
C LEU A 130 4.07 -1.43 -2.79
N GLU A 131 5.02 -0.52 -3.03
CA GLU A 131 6.46 -0.83 -3.02
C GLU A 131 6.95 -1.36 -1.68
N HIS A 132 6.30 -0.98 -0.58
CA HIS A 132 6.59 -1.44 0.78
C HIS A 132 5.70 -2.60 1.25
N GLY A 133 4.88 -3.17 0.33
CA GLY A 133 4.08 -4.36 0.60
C GLY A 133 2.71 -4.12 1.22
N THR A 134 2.28 -2.86 1.37
CA THR A 134 0.92 -2.53 1.82
C THR A 134 -0.05 -2.62 0.64
N LEU A 135 -1.04 -3.49 0.75
CA LEU A 135 -2.03 -3.76 -0.31
C LEU A 135 -3.43 -3.27 0.01
N THR A 136 -3.70 -2.93 1.27
CA THR A 136 -5.00 -2.41 1.74
C THR A 136 -4.75 -1.25 2.68
N ILE A 137 -5.49 -0.17 2.52
CA ILE A 137 -5.39 1.01 3.39
C ILE A 137 -6.77 1.55 3.76
N GLU A 138 -6.92 2.02 5.00
CA GLU A 138 -7.97 2.97 5.35
C GLU A 138 -7.45 4.38 5.09
N ALA A 139 -7.95 5.01 4.01
CA ALA A 139 -7.54 6.35 3.61
C ALA A 139 -8.53 7.41 4.10
N LYS A 140 -8.14 8.17 5.11
CA LYS A 140 -8.93 9.28 5.64
C LYS A 140 -8.59 10.59 4.93
N THR A 141 -9.60 11.43 4.75
CA THR A 141 -9.41 12.86 4.48
C THR A 141 -9.11 13.61 5.79
N GLY A 142 -8.85 14.89 5.77
CA GLY A 142 -8.61 15.66 7.01
C GLY A 142 -7.73 16.90 6.82
N TYR A 143 -7.23 17.14 5.61
CA TYR A 143 -6.49 18.35 5.27
C TYR A 143 -7.29 19.34 4.43
N GLY A 144 -8.57 19.05 4.18
CA GLY A 144 -9.50 19.96 3.51
C GLY A 144 -10.10 21.00 4.45
N LEU A 145 -10.55 20.57 5.64
CA LEU A 145 -11.20 21.37 6.68
C LEU A 145 -12.40 22.21 6.17
N SER A 146 -13.00 21.79 5.07
CA SER A 146 -14.29 22.28 4.58
C SER A 146 -14.95 21.18 3.77
N VAL A 147 -16.28 21.16 3.72
CA VAL A 147 -17.03 20.10 3.03
C VAL A 147 -16.57 19.95 1.57
N ALA A 148 -16.44 21.05 0.84
CA ALA A 148 -16.04 21.03 -0.57
C ALA A 148 -14.63 20.43 -0.78
N GLU A 149 -13.68 20.80 0.07
CA GLU A 149 -12.30 20.28 -0.02
C GLU A 149 -12.22 18.82 0.41
N GLU A 150 -12.94 18.40 1.46
CA GLU A 150 -12.96 16.99 1.88
C GLU A 150 -13.62 16.10 0.80
N ILE A 151 -14.68 16.59 0.13
CA ILE A 151 -15.28 15.87 -1.01
C ILE A 151 -14.28 15.75 -2.16
N LYS A 152 -13.55 16.80 -2.51
CA LYS A 152 -12.48 16.75 -3.52
C LYS A 152 -11.44 15.67 -3.18
N HIS A 153 -11.06 15.55 -1.89
CA HIS A 153 -10.12 14.52 -1.45
C HIS A 153 -10.70 13.10 -1.60
N LEU A 154 -11.97 12.89 -1.23
CA LEU A 154 -12.65 11.60 -1.41
C LEU A 154 -12.76 11.21 -2.88
N GLU A 155 -13.08 12.17 -3.77
CA GLU A 155 -13.12 11.92 -5.20
C GLU A 155 -11.76 11.48 -5.76
N ILE A 156 -10.66 12.10 -5.32
CA ILE A 156 -9.30 11.68 -5.68
C ILE A 156 -9.03 10.24 -5.27
N LEU A 157 -9.36 9.87 -4.03
CA LEU A 157 -9.18 8.50 -3.53
C LEU A 157 -10.04 7.50 -4.32
N TYR A 158 -11.30 7.84 -4.58
CA TYR A 158 -12.21 7.01 -5.37
C TYR A 158 -11.73 6.76 -6.80
N GLU A 159 -11.13 7.77 -7.45
CA GLU A 159 -10.53 7.61 -8.76
C GLU A 159 -9.27 6.74 -8.70
N LEU A 160 -8.39 6.95 -7.70
CA LEU A 160 -7.14 6.21 -7.55
C LEU A 160 -7.36 4.75 -7.17
N LYS A 161 -8.42 4.43 -6.42
CA LYS A 161 -8.86 3.06 -6.16
C LYS A 161 -9.10 2.25 -7.46
N LYS A 162 -9.51 2.90 -8.54
CA LYS A 162 -9.73 2.26 -9.84
C LYS A 162 -8.45 2.14 -10.69
N GLU A 163 -7.44 2.93 -10.37
CA GLU A 163 -6.21 3.04 -11.15
C GLU A 163 -5.03 2.23 -10.57
N LEU A 164 -5.09 1.89 -9.30
CA LEU A 164 -4.01 1.23 -8.58
C LEU A 164 -4.46 -0.14 -8.06
N PRO A 165 -3.57 -1.14 -8.05
CA PRO A 165 -3.83 -2.42 -7.43
C PRO A 165 -3.70 -2.33 -5.89
N LEU A 166 -4.36 -1.34 -5.30
CA LEU A 166 -4.40 -1.05 -3.88
C LEU A 166 -5.85 -0.98 -3.45
N ASP A 167 -6.23 -1.72 -2.44
CA ASP A 167 -7.56 -1.63 -1.85
C ASP A 167 -7.63 -0.41 -0.91
N ILE A 168 -8.56 0.50 -1.23
CA ILE A 168 -8.70 1.81 -0.55
C ILE A 168 -10.12 1.95 -0.05
#